data_8d80f21348e6783f7919358a93e5cbb0
#
_entry.id   8d80f21348e6783f7919358a93e5cbb0
#
_cell.length_a   1.000
_cell.length_b   1.000
_cell.length_c   1.000
_cell.angle_alpha   90.00
_cell.angle_beta   90.00
_cell.angle_gamma   90.00
#
_symmetry.space_group_name_H-M   'P 1'
#
loop_
_entity.id
_entity.type
_entity.pdbx_description
1 polymer ?
#
loop_
_entity_poly.entity_id
_entity_poly.type
_entity_poly.pdbx_seq_one_letter_code
_entity_poly.pdbx_strand_id
1 'polypeptide(L)'
;MAQLVTSSNVYKYPWGSSFYPGYVLGSMANEKLKWETTEQYDFGLDLGFFDGRINVTMDYYIKTTKDLLLGADVPASSGYSSATLNVGKLRNKGFELTLETINIKGKNFTWTSNFNIAFNSNKIVELNYGQDDMISFVNWDNKYKTMPAYISKKGDAAGSMYGFIYDGVYKYEDFNTSVDANGKTIYKLKDDVVRISDDAQPGDPKYKKLSDKEGNKITDDDRTIIGNGQPKHT
;
A
#
# COMPACT_ATOMS: atom_id res chain seq x y z
N MET A 1 16.56 13.99 19.67
CA MET A 1 15.29 13.61 20.33
C MET A 1 15.61 12.87 21.61
N ALA A 2 14.96 13.23 22.71
CA ALA A 2 15.09 12.49 23.96
C ALA A 2 14.49 11.09 23.83
N GLN A 3 15.12 10.13 24.47
CA GLN A 3 14.59 8.78 24.58
C GLN A 3 13.27 8.81 25.35
N LEU A 4 12.19 8.30 24.77
CA LEU A 4 10.89 8.28 25.43
C LEU A 4 10.82 7.08 26.36
N VAL A 5 10.77 7.35 27.66
CA VAL A 5 10.49 6.33 28.67
C VAL A 5 8.99 6.32 28.92
N THR A 6 8.34 5.22 28.59
CA THR A 6 6.89 5.06 28.84
C THR A 6 6.68 4.17 30.07
N SER A 7 5.85 4.64 31.01
CA SER A 7 5.29 3.77 32.04
C SER A 7 4.09 3.02 31.48
N SER A 8 4.03 1.72 31.69
CA SER A 8 2.90 0.91 31.25
C SER A 8 2.37 0.08 32.41
N ASN A 9 1.06 0.12 32.61
CA ASN A 9 0.38 -0.80 33.53
C ASN A 9 0.42 -2.27 33.04
N VAL A 10 0.88 -2.51 31.81
CA VAL A 10 1.05 -3.85 31.23
C VAL A 10 2.31 -4.52 31.75
N TYR A 11 3.38 -3.72 31.97
CA TYR A 11 4.63 -4.23 32.50
C TYR A 11 4.68 -3.95 34.01
N LYS A 12 4.59 -5.01 34.81
CA LYS A 12 4.63 -4.92 36.25
C LYS A 12 5.76 -5.81 36.75
N TYR A 13 6.46 -5.35 37.78
CA TYR A 13 7.43 -6.18 38.51
C TYR A 13 6.90 -6.48 39.89
N PRO A 14 7.09 -7.71 40.39
CA PRO A 14 6.73 -8.08 41.77
C PRO A 14 7.72 -7.50 42.77
N TRP A 15 7.21 -6.89 43.82
CA TRP A 15 8.02 -6.47 44.98
C TRP A 15 7.25 -6.82 46.25
N GLY A 16 7.75 -7.81 47.01
CA GLY A 16 7.00 -8.40 48.10
C GLY A 16 5.71 -9.07 47.63
N SER A 17 4.59 -8.75 48.22
CA SER A 17 3.26 -9.26 47.86
C SER A 17 2.50 -8.38 46.85
N SER A 18 3.11 -7.34 46.34
CA SER A 18 2.49 -6.35 45.46
C SER A 18 3.15 -6.25 44.09
N PHE A 19 2.39 -5.84 43.09
CA PHE A 19 2.89 -5.55 41.73
C PHE A 19 2.97 -4.04 41.53
N TYR A 20 4.09 -3.57 41.03
CA TYR A 20 4.37 -2.17 40.77
C TYR A 20 4.48 -1.92 39.24
N PRO A 21 4.08 -0.73 38.73
CA PRO A 21 4.25 -0.39 37.33
C PRO A 21 5.71 -0.45 36.91
N GLY A 22 6.01 -1.14 35.84
CA GLY A 22 7.32 -1.18 35.23
C GLY A 22 7.52 -0.02 34.25
N TYR A 23 8.77 0.40 34.09
CA TYR A 23 9.18 1.38 33.09
C TYR A 23 9.97 0.66 32.01
N VAL A 24 9.62 0.87 30.76
CA VAL A 24 10.34 0.36 29.61
C VAL A 24 10.69 1.51 28.68
N LEU A 25 11.78 1.36 27.95
CA LEU A 25 12.15 2.31 26.91
C LEU A 25 11.16 2.15 25.75
N GLY A 26 10.41 3.21 25.45
CA GLY A 26 9.33 3.16 24.46
C GLY A 26 9.81 3.28 23.02
N SER A 27 10.92 3.98 22.77
CA SER A 27 11.49 4.16 21.46
C SER A 27 13.01 4.36 21.51
N MET A 28 13.69 3.92 20.46
CA MET A 28 15.11 4.17 20.29
C MET A 28 15.32 5.64 19.93
N ALA A 29 16.20 6.33 20.69
CA ALA A 29 16.61 7.70 20.35
C ALA A 29 17.46 7.68 19.08
N ASN A 30 17.23 8.67 18.20
CA ASN A 30 18.05 8.87 17.01
C ASN A 30 18.50 10.34 16.93
N GLU A 31 19.74 10.59 17.27
CA GLU A 31 20.34 11.94 17.25
C GLU A 31 20.62 12.44 15.83
N LYS A 32 20.60 11.53 14.84
CA LYS A 32 20.86 11.85 13.43
C LYS A 32 19.58 12.20 12.64
N LEU A 33 18.44 12.37 13.33
CA LEU A 33 17.20 12.75 12.65
C LEU A 33 17.34 14.12 11.99
N LYS A 34 16.92 14.15 10.74
CA LYS A 34 16.87 15.35 9.89
C LYS A 34 15.42 15.66 9.51
N TRP A 35 15.20 16.89 9.05
CA TRP A 35 13.95 17.25 8.40
C TRP A 35 13.84 16.59 7.02
N GLU A 36 12.63 16.20 6.67
CA GLU A 36 12.32 15.80 5.30
C GLU A 36 12.58 16.97 4.35
N THR A 37 13.18 16.68 3.21
CA THR A 37 13.50 17.70 2.20
C THR A 37 12.75 17.39 0.91
N THR A 38 12.07 18.41 0.38
CA THR A 38 11.40 18.31 -0.92
C THR A 38 12.06 19.24 -1.92
N GLU A 39 12.45 18.66 -3.06
CA GLU A 39 12.88 19.39 -4.26
C GLU A 39 11.76 19.31 -5.29
N GLN A 40 11.39 20.45 -5.88
CA GLN A 40 10.35 20.52 -6.90
C GLN A 40 10.83 21.34 -8.10
N TYR A 41 10.53 20.83 -9.27
CA TYR A 41 10.73 21.51 -10.56
C TYR A 41 9.38 21.61 -11.24
N ASP A 42 9.01 22.82 -11.65
CA ASP A 42 7.75 23.12 -12.32
C ASP A 42 8.04 23.80 -13.66
N PHE A 43 7.36 23.33 -14.70
CA PHE A 43 7.42 23.88 -16.05
C PHE A 43 6.00 24.19 -16.50
N GLY A 44 5.66 25.49 -16.53
CA GLY A 44 4.35 25.98 -16.95
C GLY A 44 4.41 26.67 -18.31
N LEU A 45 3.33 26.53 -19.08
CA LEU A 45 3.15 27.24 -20.35
C LEU A 45 1.69 27.69 -20.48
N ASP A 46 1.53 29.03 -20.59
CA ASP A 46 0.24 29.66 -20.81
C ASP A 46 0.16 30.19 -22.24
N LEU A 47 -0.88 29.80 -22.95
CA LEU A 47 -1.15 30.22 -24.33
C LEU A 47 -2.53 30.83 -24.44
N GLY A 48 -2.62 32.02 -25.03
CA GLY A 48 -3.88 32.67 -25.34
C GLY A 48 -4.06 32.85 -26.85
N PHE A 49 -5.23 32.48 -27.37
CA PHE A 49 -5.56 32.62 -28.79
C PHE A 49 -6.86 33.40 -28.96
N PHE A 50 -6.99 34.06 -30.10
CA PHE A 50 -8.20 34.79 -30.53
C PHE A 50 -8.63 35.85 -29.48
N ASP A 51 -7.70 36.72 -29.08
CA ASP A 51 -7.93 37.78 -28.08
C ASP A 51 -8.47 37.25 -26.74
N GLY A 52 -7.88 36.12 -26.27
CA GLY A 52 -8.25 35.48 -25.01
C GLY A 52 -9.54 34.68 -25.07
N ARG A 53 -10.06 34.32 -26.24
CA ARG A 53 -11.22 33.44 -26.36
C ARG A 53 -10.88 31.97 -26.11
N ILE A 54 -9.63 31.59 -26.29
CA ILE A 54 -9.12 30.27 -25.98
C ILE A 54 -7.86 30.48 -25.16
N ASN A 55 -7.88 30.00 -23.91
CA ASN A 55 -6.72 29.98 -23.02
C ASN A 55 -6.36 28.54 -22.71
N VAL A 56 -5.10 28.20 -22.85
CA VAL A 56 -4.55 26.88 -22.57
C VAL A 56 -3.43 27.05 -21.55
N THR A 57 -3.55 26.40 -20.41
CA THR A 57 -2.50 26.30 -19.41
C THR A 57 -2.01 24.85 -19.33
N MET A 58 -0.72 24.66 -19.45
CA MET A 58 -0.08 23.34 -19.36
C MET A 58 1.02 23.42 -18.30
N ASP A 59 0.99 22.47 -17.35
CA ASP A 59 1.98 22.39 -16.29
C ASP A 59 2.55 20.98 -16.24
N TYR A 60 3.87 20.90 -16.08
CA TYR A 60 4.57 19.66 -15.81
C TYR A 60 5.45 19.82 -14.59
N TYR A 61 5.27 18.95 -13.61
CA TYR A 61 6.04 18.99 -12.39
C TYR A 61 6.77 17.68 -12.08
N ILE A 62 7.89 17.81 -11.40
CA ILE A 62 8.64 16.72 -10.77
C ILE A 62 8.92 17.13 -9.33
N LYS A 63 8.38 16.39 -8.37
CA LYS A 63 8.57 16.60 -6.94
C LYS A 63 9.26 15.37 -6.34
N THR A 64 10.39 15.56 -5.69
CA THR A 64 11.13 14.50 -5.01
C THR A 64 11.29 14.83 -3.54
N THR A 65 10.71 14.00 -2.66
CA THR A 65 10.90 14.10 -1.21
C THR A 65 11.92 13.06 -0.78
N LYS A 66 12.93 13.53 -0.06
CA LYS A 66 14.06 12.76 0.47
C LYS A 66 14.02 12.75 1.99
N ASP A 67 14.74 11.84 2.60
CA ASP A 67 14.89 11.74 4.05
C ASP A 67 13.53 11.57 4.77
N LEU A 68 12.59 10.83 4.17
CA LEU A 68 11.28 10.55 4.74
C LEU A 68 11.44 9.91 6.13
N LEU A 69 10.68 10.40 7.09
CA LEU A 69 10.65 9.87 8.45
C LEU A 69 9.76 8.62 8.51
N LEU A 70 10.37 7.45 8.54
CA LEU A 70 9.67 6.17 8.61
C LEU A 70 10.09 5.38 9.84
N GLY A 71 9.13 4.64 10.40
CA GLY A 71 9.43 3.58 11.36
C GLY A 71 10.10 2.42 10.62
N ALA A 72 11.31 2.08 11.03
CA ALA A 72 12.04 0.94 10.50
C ALA A 72 12.24 -0.10 11.59
N ASP A 73 12.07 -1.37 11.25
CA ASP A 73 12.36 -2.47 12.14
C ASP A 73 13.85 -2.50 12.45
N VAL A 74 14.17 -2.70 13.72
CA VAL A 74 15.56 -2.82 14.18
C VAL A 74 15.80 -4.22 14.72
N PRO A 75 17.06 -4.71 14.70
CA PRO A 75 17.38 -6.03 15.25
C PRO A 75 16.94 -6.14 16.71
N ALA A 76 16.33 -7.25 17.07
CA ALA A 76 15.85 -7.51 18.44
C ALA A 76 16.96 -7.40 19.51
N SER A 77 18.21 -7.57 19.11
CA SER A 77 19.39 -7.36 19.98
C SER A 77 19.53 -5.91 20.46
N SER A 78 18.88 -4.94 19.80
CA SER A 78 18.85 -3.55 20.25
C SER A 78 17.94 -3.30 21.45
N GLY A 79 17.06 -4.26 21.79
CA GLY A 79 16.03 -4.11 22.82
C GLY A 79 14.79 -3.33 22.36
N TYR A 80 14.72 -2.94 21.08
CA TYR A 80 13.60 -2.23 20.49
C TYR A 80 13.05 -3.00 19.29
N SER A 81 11.75 -2.80 18.98
CA SER A 81 11.14 -3.37 17.79
C SER A 81 11.29 -2.47 16.57
N SER A 82 11.31 -1.14 16.79
CA SER A 82 11.42 -0.17 15.71
C SER A 82 12.15 1.09 16.15
N ALA A 83 12.67 1.83 15.18
CA ALA A 83 13.25 3.16 15.37
C ALA A 83 12.77 4.09 14.25
N THR A 84 12.60 5.38 14.54
CA THR A 84 12.34 6.38 13.52
C THR A 84 13.64 6.78 12.84
N LEU A 85 13.71 6.57 11.54
CA LEU A 85 14.89 6.86 10.71
C LEU A 85 14.49 7.77 9.55
N ASN A 86 15.46 8.56 9.08
CA ASN A 86 15.34 9.27 7.81
C ASN A 86 15.70 8.32 6.68
N VAL A 87 14.70 7.65 6.15
CA VAL A 87 14.88 6.64 5.13
C VAL A 87 13.79 6.79 4.07
N GLY A 88 14.17 6.48 2.86
CA GLY A 88 13.22 6.54 1.77
C GLY A 88 13.24 7.83 0.98
N LYS A 89 12.89 7.66 -0.28
CA LYS A 89 12.77 8.72 -1.27
C LYS A 89 11.59 8.44 -2.16
N LEU A 90 10.69 9.41 -2.25
CA LEU A 90 9.49 9.34 -3.07
C LEU A 90 9.56 10.40 -4.16
N ARG A 91 9.24 10.02 -5.39
CA ARG A 91 9.11 10.92 -6.52
C ARG A 91 7.68 10.95 -7.02
N ASN A 92 7.13 12.16 -7.11
CA ASN A 92 5.87 12.42 -7.79
C ASN A 92 6.17 13.22 -9.05
N LYS A 93 5.46 12.91 -10.12
CA LYS A 93 5.48 13.70 -11.36
C LYS A 93 4.08 13.74 -11.94
N GLY A 94 3.75 14.86 -12.56
CA GLY A 94 2.45 15.03 -13.18
C GLY A 94 2.48 15.99 -14.35
N PHE A 95 1.45 15.87 -15.15
CA PHE A 95 1.12 16.80 -16.23
C PHE A 95 -0.32 17.23 -16.04
N GLU A 96 -0.54 18.54 -16.10
CA GLU A 96 -1.85 19.17 -15.94
C GLU A 96 -2.16 20.00 -17.16
N LEU A 97 -3.38 19.93 -17.65
CA LEU A 97 -3.88 20.72 -18.79
C LEU A 97 -5.19 21.36 -18.39
N THR A 98 -5.25 22.67 -18.51
CA THR A 98 -6.48 23.46 -18.38
C THR A 98 -6.77 24.14 -19.70
N LEU A 99 -8.01 24.00 -20.16
CA LEU A 99 -8.52 24.66 -21.37
C LEU A 99 -9.75 25.49 -21.00
N GLU A 100 -9.66 26.78 -21.20
CA GLU A 100 -10.77 27.71 -21.03
C GLU A 100 -11.16 28.28 -22.37
N THR A 101 -12.45 28.27 -22.67
CA THR A 101 -12.96 28.78 -23.94
C THR A 101 -14.18 29.67 -23.76
N ILE A 102 -14.25 30.74 -24.56
CA ILE A 102 -15.46 31.56 -24.77
C ILE A 102 -16.06 31.14 -26.11
N ASN A 103 -16.99 30.19 -26.04
CA ASN A 103 -17.58 29.57 -27.25
C ASN A 103 -18.49 30.58 -27.95
N ILE A 104 -19.36 31.26 -27.22
CA ILE A 104 -20.28 32.28 -27.73
C ILE A 104 -20.19 33.51 -26.84
N LYS A 105 -20.04 34.69 -27.41
CA LYS A 105 -20.07 35.99 -26.74
C LYS A 105 -21.06 36.91 -27.48
N GLY A 106 -22.31 36.87 -27.06
CA GLY A 106 -23.38 37.72 -27.57
C GLY A 106 -23.83 38.80 -26.59
N LYS A 107 -24.71 39.73 -27.02
CA LYS A 107 -25.28 40.75 -26.16
C LYS A 107 -26.11 40.19 -25.01
N ASN A 108 -26.87 39.16 -25.25
CA ASN A 108 -27.82 38.58 -24.29
C ASN A 108 -27.47 37.15 -23.87
N PHE A 109 -26.42 36.55 -24.43
CA PHE A 109 -26.02 35.19 -24.15
C PHE A 109 -24.50 35.03 -24.31
N THR A 110 -23.90 34.45 -23.29
CA THR A 110 -22.46 34.11 -23.28
C THR A 110 -22.35 32.64 -22.86
N TRP A 111 -21.59 31.87 -23.62
CA TRP A 111 -21.27 30.49 -23.26
C TRP A 111 -19.76 30.34 -23.15
N THR A 112 -19.31 29.94 -21.97
CA THR A 112 -17.92 29.60 -21.66
C THR A 112 -17.83 28.12 -21.31
N SER A 113 -16.71 27.49 -21.60
CA SER A 113 -16.38 26.14 -21.16
C SER A 113 -15.03 26.14 -20.49
N ASN A 114 -14.92 25.36 -19.44
CA ASN A 114 -13.65 25.10 -18.74
C ASN A 114 -13.47 23.58 -18.67
N PHE A 115 -12.34 23.08 -19.10
CA PHE A 115 -11.94 21.68 -19.03
C PHE A 115 -10.57 21.59 -18.40
N ASN A 116 -10.41 20.71 -17.43
CA ASN A 116 -9.12 20.38 -16.85
C ASN A 116 -8.93 18.87 -16.82
N ILE A 117 -7.68 18.45 -16.97
CA ILE A 117 -7.27 17.06 -16.80
C ILE A 117 -5.87 17.00 -16.22
N ALA A 118 -5.66 16.12 -15.24
CA ALA A 118 -4.37 15.90 -14.63
C ALA A 118 -3.97 14.42 -14.68
N PHE A 119 -2.71 14.16 -14.98
CA PHE A 119 -2.09 12.84 -14.94
C PHE A 119 -0.99 12.85 -13.89
N ASN A 120 -1.15 12.04 -12.86
CA ASN A 120 -0.23 11.95 -11.74
C ASN A 120 0.38 10.56 -11.64
N SER A 121 1.65 10.51 -11.28
CA SER A 121 2.36 9.25 -11.03
C SER A 121 3.30 9.43 -9.86
N ASN A 122 3.27 8.52 -8.91
CA ASN A 122 4.29 8.45 -7.87
C ASN A 122 5.16 7.19 -8.04
N LYS A 123 6.38 7.27 -7.51
CA LYS A 123 7.33 6.17 -7.54
C LYS A 123 8.21 6.21 -6.31
N ILE A 124 8.32 5.08 -5.64
CA ILE A 124 9.30 4.88 -4.57
C ILE A 124 10.69 4.76 -5.24
N VAL A 125 11.57 5.69 -4.95
CA VAL A 125 12.94 5.70 -5.48
C VAL A 125 13.87 4.92 -4.59
N GLU A 126 13.66 5.01 -3.26
CA GLU A 126 14.50 4.39 -2.24
C GLU A 126 13.64 4.09 -1.01
N LEU A 127 13.90 2.97 -0.37
CA LEU A 127 13.37 2.58 0.94
C LEU A 127 14.51 2.55 1.96
N ASN A 128 14.29 1.92 3.11
CA ASN A 128 15.29 1.78 4.16
C ASN A 128 16.53 1.01 3.68
N TYR A 129 17.65 1.19 4.38
CA TYR A 129 18.95 0.56 4.07
C TYR A 129 18.83 -0.93 3.78
N GLY A 130 19.08 -1.30 2.50
CA GLY A 130 19.12 -2.68 2.05
C GLY A 130 17.75 -3.38 1.93
N GLN A 131 16.64 -2.67 2.10
CA GLN A 131 15.30 -3.21 1.86
C GLN A 131 14.81 -2.79 0.47
N ASP A 132 14.37 -3.77 -0.31
CA ASP A 132 13.76 -3.53 -1.62
C ASP A 132 12.24 -3.35 -1.53
N ASP A 133 11.64 -3.85 -0.45
CA ASP A 133 10.21 -3.71 -0.18
C ASP A 133 9.89 -3.57 1.31
N MET A 134 8.67 -3.13 1.59
CA MET A 134 8.09 -3.02 2.92
C MET A 134 6.60 -3.37 2.85
N ILE A 135 6.20 -4.39 3.60
CA ILE A 135 4.81 -4.84 3.66
C ILE A 135 4.10 -4.13 4.81
N SER A 136 2.94 -3.56 4.53
CA SER A 136 2.06 -2.94 5.51
C SER A 136 0.85 -3.83 5.78
N PHE A 137 0.57 -4.05 7.05
CA PHE A 137 -0.55 -4.86 7.53
C PHE A 137 -1.71 -3.97 7.91
N VAL A 138 -2.92 -4.38 7.56
CA VAL A 138 -4.15 -3.71 8.00
C VAL A 138 -4.77 -4.53 9.12
N ASN A 139 -4.98 -3.87 10.26
CA ASN A 139 -5.78 -4.38 11.36
C ASN A 139 -7.24 -4.01 11.10
N TRP A 140 -8.00 -4.91 10.52
CA TRP A 140 -9.42 -4.66 10.22
C TRP A 140 -10.31 -4.82 11.46
N ASP A 141 -10.07 -5.90 12.21
CA ASP A 141 -10.70 -6.15 13.51
C ASP A 141 -9.87 -7.18 14.33
N ASN A 142 -10.39 -7.56 15.50
CA ASN A 142 -9.74 -8.57 16.35
C ASN A 142 -9.62 -9.96 15.71
N LYS A 143 -10.38 -10.24 14.66
CA LYS A 143 -10.44 -11.54 13.97
C LYS A 143 -9.46 -11.62 12.79
N TYR A 144 -9.19 -10.49 12.12
CA TYR A 144 -8.35 -10.41 10.90
C TYR A 144 -7.07 -9.60 11.15
N LYS A 145 -6.43 -9.81 12.28
CA LYS A 145 -5.39 -8.94 12.87
C LYS A 145 -4.16 -8.66 12.02
N THR A 146 -3.82 -9.46 11.05
CA THR A 146 -2.52 -9.37 10.39
C THR A 146 -2.58 -9.77 8.92
N MET A 147 -3.50 -9.15 8.15
CA MET A 147 -3.47 -9.34 6.69
C MET A 147 -2.49 -8.36 6.05
N PRO A 148 -1.48 -8.83 5.31
CA PRO A 148 -0.70 -7.97 4.46
C PRO A 148 -1.61 -7.43 3.36
N ALA A 149 -1.82 -6.11 3.33
CA ALA A 149 -2.75 -5.47 2.40
C ALA A 149 -2.06 -4.56 1.40
N TYR A 150 -0.94 -3.98 1.78
CA TYR A 150 -0.19 -3.07 0.93
C TYR A 150 1.30 -3.41 0.94
N ILE A 151 1.94 -3.12 -0.18
CA ILE A 151 3.40 -3.22 -0.31
C ILE A 151 3.95 -1.90 -0.86
N SER A 152 5.04 -1.45 -0.27
CA SER A 152 5.87 -0.39 -0.80
C SER A 152 7.14 -1.01 -1.34
N LYS A 153 7.32 -1.00 -2.66
CA LYS A 153 8.47 -1.60 -3.32
C LYS A 153 9.22 -0.55 -4.13
N LYS A 154 10.54 -0.60 -4.07
CA LYS A 154 11.40 0.27 -4.88
C LYS A 154 11.07 0.09 -6.36
N GLY A 155 10.77 1.20 -7.02
CA GLY A 155 10.40 1.19 -8.43
C GLY A 155 8.90 1.24 -8.70
N ASP A 156 8.06 0.91 -7.72
CA ASP A 156 6.61 0.88 -7.82
C ASP A 156 5.95 2.08 -7.13
N ALA A 157 4.64 2.19 -7.30
CA ALA A 157 3.83 3.21 -6.63
C ALA A 157 3.77 2.94 -5.13
N ALA A 158 3.77 4.02 -4.33
CA ALA A 158 3.58 3.91 -2.88
C ALA A 158 2.16 3.37 -2.57
N GLY A 159 2.07 2.46 -1.60
CA GLY A 159 0.79 1.89 -1.18
C GLY A 159 0.13 1.02 -2.23
N SER A 160 0.92 0.29 -3.01
CA SER A 160 0.40 -0.71 -3.94
C SER A 160 -0.32 -1.82 -3.19
N MET A 161 -1.50 -2.21 -3.68
CA MET A 161 -2.30 -3.28 -3.10
C MET A 161 -1.60 -4.62 -3.29
N TYR A 162 -1.50 -5.40 -2.21
CA TYR A 162 -0.73 -6.64 -2.17
C TYR A 162 -1.63 -7.81 -1.80
N GLY A 163 -1.72 -8.81 -2.65
CA GLY A 163 -2.61 -9.93 -2.42
C GLY A 163 -2.48 -11.04 -3.45
N PHE A 164 -3.43 -11.95 -3.43
CA PHE A 164 -3.51 -13.06 -4.37
C PHE A 164 -4.31 -12.67 -5.62
N ILE A 165 -3.92 -13.19 -6.78
CA ILE A 165 -4.69 -13.03 -8.01
C ILE A 165 -5.87 -13.99 -7.99
N TYR A 166 -7.09 -13.46 -8.06
CA TYR A 166 -8.32 -14.25 -8.17
C TYR A 166 -8.36 -15.01 -9.50
N ASP A 167 -8.71 -16.30 -9.45
CA ASP A 167 -8.76 -17.22 -10.60
C ASP A 167 -10.12 -17.93 -10.73
N GLY A 168 -11.18 -17.31 -10.28
CA GLY A 168 -12.52 -17.88 -10.30
C GLY A 168 -12.88 -18.60 -9.00
N VAL A 169 -13.76 -19.60 -9.11
CA VAL A 169 -14.22 -20.40 -7.98
C VAL A 169 -13.93 -21.86 -8.23
N TYR A 170 -13.83 -22.64 -7.15
CA TYR A 170 -13.74 -24.09 -7.26
C TYR A 170 -15.05 -24.64 -7.80
N LYS A 171 -14.94 -25.48 -8.84
CA LYS A 171 -16.08 -26.19 -9.44
C LYS A 171 -16.23 -27.57 -8.84
N TYR A 172 -17.40 -28.17 -8.97
CA TYR A 172 -17.63 -29.57 -8.52
C TYR A 172 -16.62 -30.56 -9.12
N GLU A 173 -16.18 -30.32 -10.36
CA GLU A 173 -15.20 -31.16 -11.07
C GLU A 173 -13.79 -31.13 -10.44
N ASP A 174 -13.48 -30.13 -9.62
CA ASP A 174 -12.20 -29.99 -8.90
C ASP A 174 -12.13 -30.94 -7.67
N PHE A 175 -13.23 -31.63 -7.34
CA PHE A 175 -13.34 -32.47 -6.13
C PHE A 175 -13.55 -33.93 -6.43
N ASN A 176 -13.01 -34.77 -5.56
CA ASN A 176 -13.45 -36.13 -5.37
C ASN A 176 -14.61 -36.11 -4.37
N THR A 177 -15.69 -36.86 -4.67
CA THR A 177 -16.87 -36.93 -3.81
C THR A 177 -16.96 -38.26 -3.10
N SER A 178 -17.33 -38.23 -1.84
CA SER A 178 -17.67 -39.41 -1.03
C SER A 178 -18.91 -39.12 -0.18
N VAL A 179 -19.52 -40.13 0.40
CA VAL A 179 -20.68 -39.96 1.28
C VAL A 179 -20.29 -40.45 2.67
N ASP A 180 -20.58 -39.66 3.70
CA ASP A 180 -20.32 -40.02 5.08
C ASP A 180 -21.38 -41.04 5.62
N ALA A 181 -21.18 -41.51 6.84
CA ALA A 181 -22.09 -42.50 7.49
C ALA A 181 -23.52 -41.94 7.71
N ASN A 182 -23.70 -40.59 7.62
CA ASN A 182 -24.99 -39.93 7.78
C ASN A 182 -25.66 -39.58 6.44
N GLY A 183 -25.08 -40.01 5.31
CA GLY A 183 -25.60 -39.71 3.97
C GLY A 183 -25.22 -38.33 3.41
N LYS A 184 -24.35 -37.60 4.07
CA LYS A 184 -23.88 -36.26 3.62
C LYS A 184 -22.74 -36.40 2.63
N THR A 185 -22.83 -35.69 1.51
CA THR A 185 -21.74 -35.62 0.52
C THR A 185 -20.55 -34.85 1.09
N ILE A 186 -19.38 -35.45 1.04
CA ILE A 186 -18.09 -34.83 1.39
C ILE A 186 -17.35 -34.53 0.09
N TYR A 187 -16.85 -33.29 -0.02
CA TYR A 187 -16.01 -32.83 -1.12
C TYR A 187 -14.57 -32.76 -0.65
N LYS A 188 -13.66 -33.44 -1.33
CA LYS A 188 -12.22 -33.41 -1.10
C LYS A 188 -11.52 -32.92 -2.38
N LEU A 189 -10.79 -31.83 -2.32
CA LEU A 189 -10.02 -31.34 -3.46
C LEU A 189 -9.11 -32.44 -4.03
N LYS A 190 -9.03 -32.49 -5.35
CA LYS A 190 -8.07 -33.35 -6.05
C LYS A 190 -6.64 -32.85 -5.80
N ASP A 191 -5.66 -33.75 -5.83
CA ASP A 191 -4.28 -33.43 -5.46
C ASP A 191 -3.59 -32.49 -6.48
N ASP A 192 -4.05 -32.49 -7.72
CA ASP A 192 -3.57 -31.63 -8.82
C ASP A 192 -4.19 -30.23 -8.84
N VAL A 193 -5.20 -29.95 -8.00
CA VAL A 193 -5.86 -28.66 -7.93
C VAL A 193 -5.14 -27.72 -6.99
N VAL A 194 -4.90 -26.50 -7.46
CA VAL A 194 -4.33 -25.42 -6.64
C VAL A 194 -5.29 -25.08 -5.50
N ARG A 195 -4.78 -24.96 -4.27
CA ARG A 195 -5.59 -24.77 -3.07
C ARG A 195 -4.96 -23.77 -2.10
N ILE A 196 -5.80 -22.97 -1.46
CA ILE A 196 -5.41 -22.10 -0.34
C ILE A 196 -5.67 -22.80 1.01
N SER A 197 -6.68 -23.67 1.06
CA SER A 197 -7.04 -24.50 2.21
C SER A 197 -7.44 -25.89 1.74
N ASP A 198 -7.17 -26.90 2.57
CA ASP A 198 -7.61 -28.27 2.33
C ASP A 198 -9.13 -28.46 2.56
N ASP A 199 -9.75 -27.50 3.29
CA ASP A 199 -11.20 -27.50 3.61
C ASP A 199 -12.04 -26.73 2.58
N ALA A 200 -11.45 -26.30 1.46
CA ALA A 200 -12.18 -25.58 0.41
C ALA A 200 -13.38 -26.38 -0.11
N GLN A 201 -14.47 -25.70 -0.40
CA GLN A 201 -15.72 -26.28 -0.89
C GLN A 201 -16.04 -25.78 -2.31
N PRO A 202 -16.88 -26.48 -3.08
CA PRO A 202 -17.39 -25.97 -4.34
C PRO A 202 -18.01 -24.58 -4.17
N GLY A 203 -17.59 -23.60 -5.02
CA GLY A 203 -18.02 -22.21 -4.94
C GLY A 203 -17.09 -21.30 -4.15
N ASP A 204 -16.13 -21.81 -3.38
CA ASP A 204 -15.12 -20.99 -2.71
C ASP A 204 -14.17 -20.32 -3.71
N PRO A 205 -13.60 -19.16 -3.39
CA PRO A 205 -12.67 -18.45 -4.27
C PRO A 205 -11.39 -19.24 -4.48
N LYS A 206 -10.96 -19.29 -5.75
CA LYS A 206 -9.71 -19.90 -6.20
C LYS A 206 -8.71 -18.80 -6.60
N TYR A 207 -7.45 -19.05 -6.34
CA TYR A 207 -6.37 -18.10 -6.62
C TYR A 207 -5.28 -18.73 -7.47
N LYS A 208 -4.55 -17.89 -8.21
CA LYS A 208 -3.42 -18.34 -9.04
C LYS A 208 -2.22 -18.70 -8.19
N LYS A 209 -1.61 -19.83 -8.51
CA LYS A 209 -0.30 -20.21 -8.04
C LYS A 209 0.76 -19.46 -8.83
N LEU A 210 1.62 -18.70 -8.16
CA LEU A 210 2.68 -17.90 -8.79
C LEU A 210 4.08 -18.41 -8.45
N SER A 211 4.24 -19.02 -7.28
CA SER A 211 5.52 -19.56 -6.81
C SER A 211 5.59 -21.07 -7.08
N ASP A 212 6.82 -21.58 -7.26
CA ASP A 212 7.08 -23.02 -7.40
C ASP A 212 7.20 -23.75 -6.03
N LYS A 213 6.97 -23.04 -4.92
CA LYS A 213 7.08 -23.61 -3.57
C LYS A 213 5.81 -24.34 -3.16
N GLU A 214 5.96 -25.40 -2.35
CA GLU A 214 4.88 -26.17 -1.75
C GLU A 214 3.85 -26.75 -2.75
N GLY A 215 4.28 -27.11 -3.95
CA GLY A 215 3.43 -27.75 -4.96
C GLY A 215 2.19 -26.94 -5.28
N ASN A 216 1.00 -27.53 -5.15
CA ASN A 216 -0.27 -26.87 -5.48
C ASN A 216 -0.88 -26.05 -4.32
N LYS A 217 -0.18 -25.90 -3.19
CA LYS A 217 -0.65 -25.09 -2.08
C LYS A 217 -0.27 -23.62 -2.25
N ILE A 218 -1.25 -22.72 -2.12
CA ILE A 218 -1.04 -21.27 -2.08
C ILE A 218 -0.38 -20.89 -0.76
N THR A 219 0.67 -20.09 -0.84
CA THR A 219 1.42 -19.55 0.30
C THR A 219 1.56 -18.04 0.17
N ASP A 220 2.16 -17.38 1.15
CA ASP A 220 2.42 -15.94 1.07
C ASP A 220 3.37 -15.55 -0.08
N ASP A 221 4.20 -16.51 -0.58
CA ASP A 221 5.05 -16.31 -1.77
C ASP A 221 4.24 -16.15 -3.07
N ASP A 222 2.95 -16.52 -3.07
CA ASP A 222 2.04 -16.34 -4.21
C ASP A 222 1.33 -14.98 -4.22
N ARG A 223 1.65 -14.11 -3.26
CA ARG A 223 1.14 -12.74 -3.23
C ARG A 223 1.93 -11.87 -4.22
N THR A 224 1.23 -10.93 -4.83
CA THR A 224 1.82 -9.98 -5.76
C THR A 224 1.10 -8.64 -5.69
N ILE A 225 1.60 -7.63 -6.40
CA ILE A 225 0.91 -6.36 -6.57
C ILE A 225 -0.30 -6.61 -7.49
N ILE A 226 -1.51 -6.42 -6.93
CA ILE A 226 -2.78 -6.62 -7.63
C ILE A 226 -3.41 -5.31 -8.11
N GLY A 227 -2.84 -4.18 -7.70
CA GLY A 227 -3.30 -2.85 -8.12
C GLY A 227 -2.67 -1.74 -7.29
N ASN A 228 -3.05 -0.51 -7.60
CA ASN A 228 -2.74 0.65 -6.78
C ASN A 228 -3.94 1.58 -6.73
N GLY A 229 -4.01 2.42 -5.70
CA GLY A 229 -5.09 3.38 -5.49
C GLY A 229 -4.92 4.70 -6.25
N GLN A 230 -3.92 4.83 -7.12
CA GLN A 230 -3.72 6.06 -7.87
C GLN A 230 -4.71 6.17 -9.03
N PRO A 231 -5.45 7.26 -9.14
CA PRO A 231 -6.22 7.53 -10.35
C PRO A 231 -5.28 7.69 -11.54
N LYS A 232 -5.66 7.15 -12.68
CA LYS A 232 -4.88 7.31 -13.93
C LYS A 232 -4.94 8.74 -14.46
N HIS A 233 -6.04 9.42 -14.17
CA HIS A 233 -6.29 10.84 -14.49
C HIS A 233 -7.36 11.37 -13.53
N THR A 234 -7.37 12.65 -13.35
CA THR A 234 -8.37 13.41 -12.58
C THR A 234 -8.82 14.61 -13.37
#